data_ceef9b4ff677795a08909e5d75d3f8b2
#
_entry.id   ceef9b4ff677795a08909e5d75d3f8b2
#
_cell.length_a   1.000
_cell.length_b   1.000
_cell.length_c   1.000
_cell.angle_alpha   90.00
_cell.angle_beta   90.00
_cell.angle_gamma   90.00
#
_symmetry.space_group_name_H-M   'P 1'
#
loop_
_entity.id
_entity.type
_entity.pdbx_description
1 polymer ?
#
loop_
_entity_poly.entity_id
_entity_poly.type
_entity_poly.pdbx_seq_one_letter_code
_entity_poly.pdbx_strand_id
1 'polypeptide(L)'
;MSTALPIEVIEGGKVSVGRNNGAKLVTTPYILFLDADVRLFSKYTISDALCLMDEKELDLITLNIRNYGRDIRASILFACFNVINKIMTKKTPFAVGAFFLTRRSKFEELGGFPNKCDTAEDYILSKQYDPKKFMIVDHYFGQDERRFNKLGYLGMLRYMIINFVNRHNLQHFEKANVE
;
A
#
# COMPACT_ATOMS: atom_id res chain seq x y z
N MET A 1 -28.46 16.49 4.44
CA MET A 1 -27.50 16.86 5.50
C MET A 1 -26.16 16.29 5.13
N SER A 2 -25.18 17.13 4.79
CA SER A 2 -23.78 16.71 4.62
C SER A 2 -23.21 16.57 6.04
N THR A 3 -23.14 15.34 6.56
CA THR A 3 -22.37 15.09 7.77
C THR A 3 -20.89 15.17 7.37
N ALA A 4 -20.26 16.31 7.69
CA ALA A 4 -18.80 16.40 7.59
C ALA A 4 -18.20 15.28 8.43
N LEU A 5 -17.37 14.44 7.80
CA LEU A 5 -16.62 13.43 8.53
C LEU A 5 -15.69 14.13 9.54
N PRO A 6 -15.58 13.64 10.78
CA PRO A 6 -14.61 14.19 11.72
C PRO A 6 -13.20 14.01 11.14
N ILE A 7 -12.51 15.12 10.96
CA ILE A 7 -11.12 15.14 10.47
C ILE A 7 -10.25 15.54 11.63
N GLU A 8 -9.25 14.74 11.92
CA GLU A 8 -8.21 15.04 12.89
C GLU A 8 -6.87 15.17 12.16
N VAL A 9 -6.19 16.28 12.39
CA VAL A 9 -4.85 16.53 11.85
C VAL A 9 -3.84 16.20 12.93
N ILE A 10 -2.93 15.30 12.62
CA ILE A 10 -1.91 14.80 13.53
C ILE A 10 -0.51 15.19 13.08
N GLU A 11 0.43 15.16 14.02
CA GLU A 11 1.85 15.36 13.70
C GLU A 11 2.33 14.27 12.73
N GLY A 12 2.89 14.70 11.61
CA GLY A 12 3.43 13.85 10.57
C GLY A 12 4.86 13.40 10.85
N GLY A 13 5.71 13.46 9.83
CA GLY A 13 7.11 13.04 9.86
C GLY A 13 7.43 12.09 8.72
N LYS A 14 8.33 11.13 8.94
CA LYS A 14 8.54 10.03 7.99
C LYS A 14 7.23 9.29 7.75
N VAL A 15 7.03 8.74 6.56
CA VAL A 15 5.77 8.07 6.14
C VAL A 15 5.32 7.03 7.18
N SER A 16 6.22 6.17 7.62
CA SER A 16 5.93 5.15 8.66
C SER A 16 5.47 5.77 9.98
N VAL A 17 6.14 6.85 10.42
CA VAL A 17 5.83 7.53 11.69
C VAL A 17 4.45 8.16 11.63
N GLY A 18 4.16 8.91 10.57
CA GLY A 18 2.85 9.54 10.37
C GLY A 18 1.72 8.51 10.33
N ARG A 19 1.90 7.41 9.55
CA ARG A 19 0.92 6.32 9.48
C ARG A 19 0.71 5.64 10.85
N ASN A 20 1.78 5.35 11.59
CA ASN A 20 1.68 4.75 12.92
C ASN A 20 1.00 5.69 13.92
N ASN A 21 1.29 7.00 13.86
CA ASN A 21 0.62 7.98 14.73
C ASN A 21 -0.88 8.06 14.42
N GLY A 22 -1.27 8.07 13.14
CA GLY A 22 -2.67 7.99 12.76
C GLY A 22 -3.36 6.71 13.22
N ALA A 23 -2.70 5.56 13.09
CA ALA A 23 -3.24 4.28 13.52
C ALA A 23 -3.57 4.22 15.01
N LYS A 24 -2.79 4.90 15.88
CA LYS A 24 -3.04 4.95 17.34
C LYS A 24 -4.37 5.60 17.71
N LEU A 25 -4.90 6.47 16.84
CA LEU A 25 -6.17 7.17 17.08
C LEU A 25 -7.38 6.37 16.59
N VAL A 26 -7.15 5.30 15.81
CA VAL A 26 -8.23 4.47 15.27
C VAL A 26 -8.76 3.55 16.34
N THR A 27 -10.07 3.62 16.60
CA THR A 27 -10.78 2.76 17.55
C THR A 27 -11.62 1.66 16.87
N THR A 28 -11.82 1.77 15.56
CA THR A 28 -12.58 0.79 14.76
C THR A 28 -11.83 -0.53 14.58
N PRO A 29 -12.52 -1.65 14.24
CA PRO A 29 -11.87 -2.94 14.00
C PRO A 29 -10.89 -2.96 12.83
N TYR A 30 -11.03 -2.02 11.89
CA TYR A 30 -10.23 -1.93 10.68
C TYR A 30 -9.52 -0.59 10.58
N ILE A 31 -8.33 -0.60 9.97
CA ILE A 31 -7.57 0.60 9.62
C ILE A 31 -7.38 0.59 8.09
N LEU A 32 -7.74 1.68 7.44
CA LEU A 32 -7.41 1.93 6.05
C LEU A 32 -6.35 3.04 5.96
N PHE A 33 -5.17 2.69 5.46
CA PHE A 33 -4.18 3.67 5.03
C PHE A 33 -4.41 3.97 3.56
N LEU A 34 -4.60 5.24 3.26
CA LEU A 34 -4.90 5.73 1.92
C LEU A 34 -4.04 6.98 1.66
N ASP A 35 -3.23 6.95 0.59
CA ASP A 35 -2.44 8.11 0.22
C ASP A 35 -3.35 9.22 -0.35
N ALA A 36 -3.00 10.47 -0.08
CA ALA A 36 -3.84 11.63 -0.43
C ALA A 36 -3.98 11.85 -1.95
N ASP A 37 -3.10 11.28 -2.76
CA ASP A 37 -3.08 11.37 -4.22
C ASP A 37 -3.71 10.16 -4.92
N VAL A 38 -4.33 9.26 -4.17
CA VAL A 38 -5.04 8.10 -4.69
C VAL A 38 -6.44 8.47 -5.15
N ARG A 39 -6.85 7.91 -6.28
CA ARG A 39 -8.21 8.00 -6.80
C ARG A 39 -8.88 6.62 -6.76
N LEU A 40 -10.00 6.50 -6.07
CA LEU A 40 -10.85 5.30 -6.14
C LEU A 40 -11.83 5.44 -7.31
N PHE A 41 -11.95 4.38 -8.13
CA PHE A 41 -12.80 4.41 -9.33
C PHE A 41 -14.24 3.96 -9.07
N SER A 42 -14.50 3.32 -7.95
CA SER A 42 -15.84 2.92 -7.53
C SER A 42 -16.14 3.43 -6.13
N LYS A 43 -17.35 3.92 -5.92
CA LYS A 43 -17.85 4.31 -4.60
C LYS A 43 -18.02 3.11 -3.65
N TYR A 44 -18.05 1.92 -4.20
CA TYR A 44 -18.22 0.67 -3.42
C TYR A 44 -16.89 0.02 -3.04
N THR A 45 -15.74 0.53 -3.50
CA THR A 45 -14.43 -0.09 -3.27
C THR A 45 -14.15 -0.40 -1.80
N ILE A 46 -14.46 0.54 -0.90
CA ILE A 46 -14.18 0.37 0.54
C ILE A 46 -15.19 -0.61 1.15
N SER A 47 -16.48 -0.48 0.84
CA SER A 47 -17.51 -1.38 1.38
C SER A 47 -17.30 -2.82 0.95
N ASP A 48 -16.96 -3.04 -0.33
CA ASP A 48 -16.69 -4.39 -0.86
C ASP A 48 -15.43 -5.00 -0.24
N ALA A 49 -14.38 -4.19 -0.04
CA ALA A 49 -13.18 -4.64 0.64
C ALA A 49 -13.45 -5.01 2.11
N LEU A 50 -14.25 -4.23 2.84
CA LEU A 50 -14.64 -4.53 4.22
C LEU A 50 -15.50 -5.80 4.31
N CYS A 51 -16.45 -5.97 3.39
CA CYS A 51 -17.27 -7.17 3.30
C CYS A 51 -16.41 -8.43 3.12
N LEU A 52 -15.44 -8.36 2.19
CA LEU A 52 -14.48 -9.46 1.96
C LEU A 52 -13.56 -9.71 3.16
N MET A 53 -13.16 -8.67 3.90
CA MET A 53 -12.40 -8.83 5.14
C MET A 53 -13.12 -9.70 6.15
N ASP A 54 -14.44 -9.51 6.29
CA ASP A 54 -15.25 -10.28 7.24
C ASP A 54 -15.61 -11.66 6.70
N GLU A 55 -16.13 -11.75 5.47
CA GLU A 55 -16.57 -13.01 4.88
C GLU A 55 -15.47 -14.06 4.77
N LYS A 56 -14.23 -13.62 4.50
CA LYS A 56 -13.07 -14.49 4.30
C LYS A 56 -12.10 -14.48 5.47
N GLU A 57 -12.46 -13.83 6.57
CA GLU A 57 -11.61 -13.69 7.76
C GLU A 57 -10.18 -13.20 7.44
N LEU A 58 -10.07 -12.22 6.51
CA LEU A 58 -8.79 -11.70 6.07
C LEU A 58 -8.21 -10.73 7.11
N ASP A 59 -6.88 -10.64 7.13
CA ASP A 59 -6.15 -9.69 7.98
C ASP A 59 -5.63 -8.48 7.19
N LEU A 60 -5.44 -8.65 5.87
CA LEU A 60 -4.89 -7.60 5.01
C LEU A 60 -5.47 -7.66 3.60
N ILE A 61 -5.90 -6.51 3.11
CA ILE A 61 -6.35 -6.31 1.73
C ILE A 61 -5.58 -5.16 1.07
N THR A 62 -5.28 -5.33 -0.20
CA THR A 62 -4.89 -4.25 -1.13
C THR A 62 -5.67 -4.35 -2.45
N LEU A 63 -5.48 -3.38 -3.33
CA LEU A 63 -6.13 -3.33 -4.63
C LEU A 63 -5.10 -3.36 -5.75
N ASN A 64 -5.58 -3.57 -6.98
CA ASN A 64 -4.76 -3.38 -8.17
C ASN A 64 -4.49 -1.89 -8.42
N ILE A 65 -3.38 -1.57 -9.06
CA ILE A 65 -3.04 -0.21 -9.47
C ILE A 65 -3.51 0.02 -10.89
N ARG A 66 -4.07 1.20 -11.15
CA ARG A 66 -4.42 1.65 -12.50
C ARG A 66 -3.90 3.07 -12.72
N ASN A 67 -3.30 3.31 -13.89
CA ASN A 67 -2.97 4.67 -14.30
C ASN A 67 -4.26 5.48 -14.54
N TYR A 68 -4.39 6.66 -13.94
CA TYR A 68 -5.44 7.61 -14.31
C TYR A 68 -4.92 8.73 -15.22
N GLY A 69 -3.62 8.76 -15.49
CA GLY A 69 -3.00 9.59 -16.51
C GLY A 69 -3.27 9.04 -17.93
N ARG A 70 -2.65 9.67 -18.92
CA ARG A 70 -2.86 9.34 -20.34
C ARG A 70 -1.75 8.49 -20.96
N ASP A 71 -0.66 8.25 -20.22
CA ASP A 71 0.48 7.52 -20.76
C ASP A 71 0.22 6.01 -20.76
N ILE A 72 0.15 5.44 -21.99
CA ILE A 72 -0.08 4.01 -22.21
C ILE A 72 1.08 3.18 -21.64
N ARG A 73 2.33 3.70 -21.69
CA ARG A 73 3.51 2.99 -21.17
C ARG A 73 3.40 2.79 -19.66
N ALA A 74 2.99 3.84 -18.93
CA ALA A 74 2.70 3.72 -17.49
C ALA A 74 1.60 2.71 -17.21
N SER A 75 0.53 2.73 -18.02
CA SER A 75 -0.58 1.76 -17.89
C SER A 75 -0.12 0.32 -18.08
N ILE A 76 0.76 0.05 -19.06
CA ILE A 76 1.35 -1.27 -19.29
C ILE A 76 2.20 -1.69 -18.08
N LEU A 77 3.05 -0.81 -17.55
CA LEU A 77 3.90 -1.12 -16.41
C LEU A 77 3.09 -1.41 -15.14
N PHE A 78 2.03 -0.65 -14.88
CA PHE A 78 1.12 -0.96 -13.77
C PHE A 78 0.39 -2.31 -13.97
N ALA A 79 -0.03 -2.63 -15.20
CA ALA A 79 -0.63 -3.93 -15.49
C ALA A 79 0.37 -5.07 -15.25
N CYS A 80 1.60 -4.94 -15.71
CA CYS A 80 2.68 -5.90 -15.45
C CYS A 80 2.94 -6.05 -13.94
N PHE A 81 3.00 -4.93 -13.21
CA PHE A 81 3.15 -4.94 -11.76
C PHE A 81 2.02 -5.72 -11.08
N ASN A 82 0.76 -5.48 -11.44
CA ASN A 82 -0.38 -6.19 -10.88
C ASN A 82 -0.29 -7.70 -11.10
N VAL A 83 0.09 -8.13 -12.31
CA VAL A 83 0.27 -9.57 -12.61
C VAL A 83 1.38 -10.17 -11.76
N ILE A 84 2.55 -9.52 -11.70
CA ILE A 84 3.68 -9.97 -10.89
C ILE A 84 3.27 -10.03 -9.41
N ASN A 85 2.62 -8.99 -8.91
CA ASN A 85 2.16 -8.93 -7.53
C ASN A 85 1.20 -10.07 -7.19
N LYS A 86 0.20 -10.35 -8.04
CA LYS A 86 -0.74 -11.48 -7.88
C LYS A 86 -0.04 -12.84 -7.83
N ILE A 87 1.05 -13.01 -8.58
CA ILE A 87 1.81 -14.27 -8.58
C ILE A 87 2.64 -14.40 -7.28
N MET A 88 3.32 -13.33 -6.91
CA MET A 88 4.24 -13.31 -5.76
C MET A 88 3.52 -13.43 -4.43
N THR A 89 2.37 -12.79 -4.30
CA THR A 89 1.60 -12.76 -3.07
C THR A 89 1.01 -14.09 -2.65
N LYS A 90 1.02 -15.09 -3.54
CA LYS A 90 0.69 -16.48 -3.16
C LYS A 90 1.63 -17.04 -2.08
N LYS A 91 2.87 -16.52 -2.00
CA LYS A 91 3.89 -16.97 -1.02
C LYS A 91 4.23 -15.88 -0.01
N THR A 92 4.23 -14.63 -0.43
CA THR A 92 4.64 -13.48 0.39
C THR A 92 3.68 -12.33 0.15
N PRO A 93 2.82 -11.98 1.10
CA PRO A 93 1.90 -10.86 0.97
C PRO A 93 2.63 -9.57 0.63
N PHE A 94 2.06 -8.80 -0.28
CA PHE A 94 2.51 -7.46 -0.58
C PHE A 94 1.31 -6.55 -0.86
N ALA A 95 0.95 -5.76 0.14
CA ALA A 95 -0.02 -4.67 0.01
C ALA A 95 0.71 -3.37 -0.31
N VAL A 96 0.21 -2.64 -1.29
CA VAL A 96 0.75 -1.33 -1.66
C VAL A 96 0.27 -0.30 -0.65
N GLY A 97 1.20 0.50 -0.10
CA GLY A 97 0.92 1.49 0.93
C GLY A 97 -0.12 2.54 0.54
N ALA A 98 -0.30 2.76 -0.76
CA ALA A 98 -1.32 3.68 -1.29
C ALA A 98 -2.77 3.22 -1.02
N PHE A 99 -3.01 1.93 -0.85
CA PHE A 99 -4.26 1.34 -0.33
C PHE A 99 -3.92 0.10 0.49
N PHE A 100 -3.92 0.26 1.80
CA PHE A 100 -3.55 -0.78 2.75
C PHE A 100 -4.65 -0.90 3.81
N LEU A 101 -5.57 -1.86 3.63
CA LEU A 101 -6.68 -2.11 4.56
C LEU A 101 -6.35 -3.32 5.43
N THR A 102 -6.30 -3.13 6.75
CA THR A 102 -5.92 -4.18 7.69
C THR A 102 -6.85 -4.29 8.89
N ARG A 103 -6.90 -5.46 9.53
CA ARG A 103 -7.47 -5.59 10.87
C ARG A 103 -6.58 -4.85 11.88
N ARG A 104 -7.19 -3.98 12.70
CA ARG A 104 -6.46 -3.20 13.71
C ARG A 104 -5.68 -4.10 14.67
N SER A 105 -6.32 -5.15 15.20
CA SER A 105 -5.67 -6.10 16.12
C SER A 105 -4.42 -6.75 15.52
N LYS A 106 -4.47 -7.11 14.23
CA LYS A 106 -3.32 -7.72 13.55
C LYS A 106 -2.21 -6.69 13.27
N PHE A 107 -2.58 -5.47 12.91
CA PHE A 107 -1.61 -4.37 12.72
C PHE A 107 -0.87 -4.05 14.03
N GLU A 108 -1.59 -4.00 15.16
CA GLU A 108 -1.03 -3.78 16.49
C GLU A 108 -0.14 -4.95 16.94
N GLU A 109 -0.56 -6.20 16.72
CA GLU A 109 0.21 -7.42 17.00
C GLU A 109 1.57 -7.41 16.28
N LEU A 110 1.58 -6.97 15.01
CA LEU A 110 2.81 -6.89 14.19
C LEU A 110 3.67 -5.66 14.51
N GLY A 111 3.22 -4.76 15.37
CA GLY A 111 3.95 -3.55 15.79
C GLY A 111 3.90 -2.40 14.79
N GLY A 112 3.02 -2.46 13.79
CA GLY A 112 2.83 -1.42 12.79
C GLY A 112 3.94 -1.32 11.74
N PHE A 113 4.01 -0.18 11.05
CA PHE A 113 5.05 0.08 10.05
C PHE A 113 6.43 0.27 10.70
N PRO A 114 7.51 -0.25 10.09
CA PRO A 114 8.86 -0.10 10.64
C PRO A 114 9.33 1.35 10.59
N ASN A 115 9.65 1.94 11.75
CA ASN A 115 10.03 3.36 11.86
C ASN A 115 11.39 3.70 11.23
N LYS A 116 12.24 2.71 11.00
CA LYS A 116 13.59 2.91 10.45
C LYS A 116 13.65 2.96 8.93
N CYS A 117 12.59 2.52 8.24
CA CYS A 117 12.54 2.47 6.79
C CYS A 117 11.80 3.69 6.26
N ASP A 118 12.38 4.39 5.31
CA ASP A 118 11.76 5.53 4.62
C ASP A 118 11.12 5.12 3.30
N THR A 119 11.41 3.89 2.84
CA THR A 119 10.80 3.28 1.66
C THR A 119 10.53 1.80 1.91
N ALA A 120 9.54 1.23 1.20
CA ALA A 120 9.14 -0.17 1.31
C ALA A 120 8.64 -0.61 2.70
N GLU A 121 8.22 0.34 3.55
CA GLU A 121 7.61 0.08 4.85
C GLU A 121 6.36 -0.81 4.72
N ASP A 122 5.60 -0.60 3.64
CA ASP A 122 4.43 -1.38 3.27
C ASP A 122 4.78 -2.85 2.95
N TYR A 123 5.83 -3.08 2.18
CA TYR A 123 6.30 -4.42 1.86
C TYR A 123 6.83 -5.13 3.12
N ILE A 124 7.65 -4.43 3.93
CA ILE A 124 8.25 -5.00 5.13
C ILE A 124 7.18 -5.42 6.15
N LEU A 125 6.12 -4.63 6.28
CA LEU A 125 4.99 -4.99 7.12
C LEU A 125 4.16 -6.11 6.47
N SER A 126 3.80 -5.98 5.19
CA SER A 126 2.94 -6.94 4.49
C SER A 126 3.46 -8.38 4.55
N LYS A 127 4.77 -8.58 4.38
CA LYS A 127 5.36 -9.94 4.39
C LYS A 127 5.24 -10.69 5.71
N GLN A 128 4.83 -10.02 6.80
CA GLN A 128 4.61 -10.63 8.10
C GLN A 128 3.19 -11.18 8.27
N TYR A 129 2.27 -10.83 7.35
CA TYR A 129 0.92 -11.39 7.34
C TYR A 129 0.90 -12.81 6.79
N ASP A 130 -0.08 -13.61 7.21
CA ASP A 130 -0.33 -14.93 6.63
C ASP A 130 -0.81 -14.76 5.17
N PRO A 131 -0.14 -15.41 4.19
CA PRO A 131 -0.60 -15.39 2.80
C PRO A 131 -2.03 -15.90 2.59
N LYS A 132 -2.53 -16.76 3.47
CA LYS A 132 -3.91 -17.27 3.43
C LYS A 132 -4.93 -16.24 3.89
N LYS A 133 -4.50 -15.24 4.66
CA LYS A 133 -5.32 -14.14 5.19
C LYS A 133 -5.07 -12.82 4.48
N PHE A 134 -4.44 -12.86 3.31
CA PHE A 134 -4.17 -11.72 2.44
C PHE A 134 -4.91 -11.85 1.11
N MET A 135 -5.42 -10.74 0.59
CA MET A 135 -6.07 -10.70 -0.73
C MET A 135 -5.79 -9.41 -1.49
N ILE A 136 -5.58 -9.54 -2.80
CA ILE A 136 -5.70 -8.42 -3.74
C ILE A 136 -7.12 -8.48 -4.30
N VAL A 137 -7.95 -7.51 -3.93
CA VAL A 137 -9.34 -7.43 -4.39
C VAL A 137 -9.38 -6.92 -5.83
N ASP A 138 -10.34 -7.38 -6.61
CA ASP A 138 -10.49 -7.00 -8.03
C ASP A 138 -11.17 -5.63 -8.19
N HIS A 139 -10.67 -4.67 -7.44
CA HIS A 139 -10.90 -3.25 -7.60
C HIS A 139 -9.58 -2.57 -7.93
N TYR A 140 -9.66 -1.30 -8.31
CA TYR A 140 -8.50 -0.51 -8.70
C TYR A 140 -8.45 0.78 -7.90
N PHE A 141 -7.24 1.17 -7.51
CA PHE A 141 -6.93 2.54 -7.14
C PHE A 141 -6.06 3.18 -8.22
N GLY A 142 -6.28 4.47 -8.44
CA GLY A 142 -5.56 5.26 -9.44
C GLY A 142 -4.31 5.90 -8.88
N GLN A 143 -3.22 5.74 -9.61
CA GLN A 143 -2.00 6.55 -9.46
C GLN A 143 -1.67 7.23 -10.78
N ASP A 144 -1.03 8.40 -10.71
CA ASP A 144 -0.52 9.08 -11.90
C ASP A 144 0.91 8.63 -12.28
N GLU A 145 1.35 9.10 -13.43
CA GLU A 145 2.68 8.81 -13.95
C GLU A 145 3.79 9.78 -13.48
N ARG A 146 3.58 10.60 -12.43
CA ARG A 146 4.58 11.59 -11.97
C ARG A 146 5.95 11.00 -11.69
N ARG A 147 6.01 9.81 -11.09
CA ARG A 147 7.28 9.13 -10.81
C ARG A 147 7.99 8.70 -12.08
N PHE A 148 7.23 8.26 -13.10
CA PHE A 148 7.79 7.91 -14.42
C PHE A 148 8.30 9.15 -15.13
N ASN A 149 7.59 10.28 -15.02
CA ASN A 149 8.03 11.55 -15.61
C ASN A 149 9.30 12.09 -14.94
N LYS A 150 9.46 11.88 -13.63
CA LYS A 150 10.65 12.33 -12.87
C LYS A 150 11.88 11.47 -13.12
N LEU A 151 11.75 10.14 -13.12
CA LEU A 151 12.85 9.18 -13.21
C LEU A 151 13.10 8.68 -14.64
N GLY A 152 12.18 8.92 -15.55
CA GLY A 152 12.10 8.24 -16.83
C GLY A 152 11.72 6.76 -16.69
N TYR A 153 11.28 6.15 -17.80
CA TYR A 153 10.80 4.76 -17.79
C TYR A 153 11.91 3.76 -17.46
N LEU A 154 13.12 3.97 -18.01
CA LEU A 154 14.28 3.13 -17.71
C LEU A 154 14.74 3.29 -16.26
N GLY A 155 14.73 4.52 -15.74
CA GLY A 155 15.04 4.82 -14.36
C GLY A 155 14.05 4.15 -13.40
N MET A 156 12.76 4.23 -13.71
CA MET A 156 11.73 3.57 -12.91
C MET A 156 11.84 2.04 -12.95
N LEU A 157 12.10 1.46 -14.11
CA LEU A 157 12.33 0.02 -14.24
C LEU A 157 13.54 -0.43 -13.44
N ARG A 158 14.65 0.31 -13.54
CA ARG A 158 15.86 0.05 -12.74
C ARG A 158 15.57 0.15 -11.24
N TYR A 159 14.84 1.17 -10.81
CA TYR A 159 14.42 1.35 -9.42
C TYR A 159 13.60 0.16 -8.93
N MET A 160 12.62 -0.30 -9.72
CA MET A 160 11.80 -1.45 -9.38
C MET A 160 12.63 -2.74 -9.27
N ILE A 161 13.56 -2.98 -10.21
CA ILE A 161 14.45 -4.17 -10.20
C ILE A 161 15.36 -4.13 -8.98
N ILE A 162 15.99 -3.01 -8.68
CA ILE A 162 16.88 -2.87 -7.51
C ILE A 162 16.12 -3.16 -6.22
N ASN A 163 14.95 -2.57 -6.04
CA ASN A 163 14.13 -2.81 -4.85
C ASN A 163 13.64 -4.27 -4.78
N PHE A 164 13.30 -4.86 -5.91
CA PHE A 164 12.91 -6.26 -5.97
C PHE A 164 14.03 -7.20 -5.58
N VAL A 165 15.24 -7.02 -6.09
CA VAL A 165 16.43 -7.82 -5.76
C VAL A 165 16.78 -7.66 -4.28
N ASN A 166 16.70 -6.43 -3.75
CA ASN A 166 17.04 -6.12 -2.37
C ASN A 166 15.88 -6.28 -1.38
N ARG A 167 14.72 -6.82 -1.79
CA ARG A 167 13.50 -6.90 -0.97
C ARG A 167 13.65 -7.61 0.38
N HIS A 168 14.70 -8.40 0.56
CA HIS A 168 15.04 -9.08 1.82
C HIS A 168 16.15 -8.37 2.61
N ASN A 169 16.75 -7.33 2.05
CA ASN A 169 17.83 -6.57 2.69
C ASN A 169 17.28 -5.29 3.35
N LEU A 170 16.99 -5.35 4.64
CA LEU A 170 16.49 -4.19 5.40
C LEU A 170 17.45 -3.00 5.35
N GLN A 171 18.76 -3.22 5.38
CA GLN A 171 19.76 -2.16 5.35
C GLN A 171 19.72 -1.34 4.04
N HIS A 172 19.28 -1.96 2.94
CA HIS A 172 19.07 -1.25 1.67
C HIS A 172 18.02 -0.16 1.81
N PHE A 173 16.92 -0.45 2.51
CA PHE A 173 15.80 0.47 2.70
C PHE A 173 16.02 1.49 3.84
N GLU A 174 16.93 1.22 4.76
CA GLU A 174 17.36 2.17 5.78
C GLU A 174 18.32 3.24 5.25
N LYS A 175 19.10 2.93 4.21
CA LYS A 175 20.11 3.81 3.60
C LYS A 175 19.59 4.67 2.44
N ALA A 176 18.40 4.40 1.92
CA ALA A 176 17.87 5.06 0.73
C ALA A 176 17.54 6.56 0.90
N ASN A 177 17.85 7.15 2.05
CA ASN A 177 17.54 8.53 2.40
C ASN A 177 18.74 9.44 2.60
N VAL A 178 19.89 9.08 2.10
CA VAL A 178 21.11 9.92 2.24
C VAL A 178 21.47 10.65 0.95
N GLU A 179 20.57 10.63 -0.08
CA GLU A 179 20.80 11.41 -1.32
C GLU A 179 19.60 12.27 -1.68
#